data_a6d690b1dddaa95378e373e53760d26b
#
_entry.id   a6d690b1dddaa95378e373e53760d26b
#
_cell.length_a   1.000
_cell.length_b   1.000
_cell.length_c   1.000
_cell.angle_alpha   90.00
_cell.angle_beta   90.00
_cell.angle_gamma   90.00
#
_symmetry.space_group_name_H-M   'P 1'
#
loop_
_entity.id
_entity.type
_entity.pdbx_description
1 polymer ?
#
loop_
_entity_poly.entity_id
_entity_poly.type
_entity_poly.pdbx_seq_one_letter_code
_entity_poly.pdbx_strand_id
1 'polypeptide(L)'
;MTDAERDVAVVLNSALGDSPSSRLFQEVRERRGRAYSIDSFLCSYRDTGYLGIAAGTRPSWVTEVVEIVIAELRRVRVEGVPAVELARAKGKLKGTLLLGLETSDQRMERLALNEMYFGRQVAASELATRLDAVTNDEIVALATRLFTPDSCSLVLLGNVPGRGIDDGVFGGLLS
;
A
#
# COMPACT_ATOMS: atom_id res chain seq x y z
N MET A 1 4.65 6.27 13.93
CA MET A 1 4.94 6.79 12.56
C MET A 1 4.87 8.30 12.60
N THR A 2 5.87 9.02 12.09
CA THR A 2 5.84 10.49 11.99
C THR A 2 4.85 10.91 10.90
N ASP A 3 4.40 12.19 10.90
CA ASP A 3 3.50 12.69 9.83
C ASP A 3 4.11 12.54 8.43
N ALA A 4 5.41 12.80 8.29
CA ALA A 4 6.13 12.64 7.03
C ALA A 4 6.16 11.16 6.57
N GLU A 5 6.43 10.21 7.46
CA GLU A 5 6.39 8.78 7.12
C GLU A 5 5.00 8.30 6.73
N ARG A 6 3.95 8.88 7.31
CA ARG A 6 2.57 8.58 6.94
C ARG A 6 2.27 8.97 5.50
N ASP A 7 2.72 10.14 5.05
CA ASP A 7 2.52 10.58 3.66
C ASP A 7 3.26 9.65 2.68
N VAL A 8 4.49 9.24 3.01
CA VAL A 8 5.24 8.26 2.23
C VAL A 8 4.51 6.93 2.16
N ALA A 9 3.96 6.43 3.30
CA ALA A 9 3.22 5.18 3.35
C ALA A 9 1.92 5.23 2.52
N VAL A 10 1.21 6.35 2.53
CA VAL A 10 0.00 6.56 1.73
C VAL A 10 0.32 6.53 0.23
N VAL A 11 1.41 7.19 -0.20
CA VAL A 11 1.85 7.18 -1.60
C VAL A 11 2.32 5.79 -2.01
N LEU A 12 3.10 5.11 -1.17
CA LEU A 12 3.52 3.72 -1.39
C LEU A 12 2.31 2.79 -1.56
N ASN A 13 1.33 2.84 -0.65
CA ASN A 13 0.11 2.06 -0.73
C ASN A 13 -0.66 2.31 -2.04
N SER A 14 -0.79 3.57 -2.44
CA SER A 14 -1.47 3.95 -3.67
C SER A 14 -0.78 3.41 -4.93
N ALA A 15 0.54 3.37 -4.95
CA ALA A 15 1.30 2.79 -6.04
C ALA A 15 1.26 1.25 -6.03
N LEU A 16 1.24 0.64 -4.84
CA LEU A 16 1.34 -0.80 -4.66
C LEU A 16 0.06 -1.54 -5.00
N GLY A 17 -1.10 -1.17 -4.41
CA GLY A 17 -2.31 -1.98 -4.53
C GLY A 17 -3.64 -1.24 -4.40
N ASP A 18 -3.67 0.07 -4.15
CA ASP A 18 -4.90 0.81 -3.87
C ASP A 18 -5.63 1.31 -5.15
N SER A 19 -5.45 0.67 -6.30
CA SER A 19 -6.19 1.04 -7.52
C SER A 19 -6.03 0.00 -8.63
N PRO A 20 -6.93 0.00 -9.65
CA PRO A 20 -6.77 -0.85 -10.83
C PRO A 20 -5.47 -0.60 -11.63
N SER A 21 -4.87 0.58 -11.50
CA SER A 21 -3.60 0.90 -12.15
C SER A 21 -2.37 0.64 -11.28
N SER A 22 -2.55 0.09 -10.09
CA SER A 22 -1.48 -0.25 -9.15
C SER A 22 -0.72 -1.52 -9.56
N ARG A 23 0.48 -1.68 -9.04
CA ARG A 23 1.39 -2.77 -9.40
C ARG A 23 0.80 -4.16 -9.15
N LEU A 24 0.31 -4.41 -7.95
CA LEU A 24 -0.27 -5.72 -7.59
C LEU A 24 -1.50 -6.05 -8.44
N PHE A 25 -2.38 -5.07 -8.67
CA PHE A 25 -3.56 -5.27 -9.49
C PHE A 25 -3.16 -5.63 -10.92
N GLN A 26 -2.22 -4.89 -11.51
CA GLN A 26 -1.73 -5.14 -12.86
C GLN A 26 -1.01 -6.49 -12.99
N GLU A 27 -0.12 -6.83 -12.05
CA GLU A 27 0.66 -8.07 -12.15
C GLU A 27 -0.16 -9.33 -11.87
N VAL A 28 -0.98 -9.31 -10.82
CA VAL A 28 -1.68 -10.52 -10.36
C VAL A 28 -2.99 -10.72 -11.09
N ARG A 29 -3.78 -9.66 -11.24
CA ARG A 29 -5.12 -9.75 -11.80
C ARG A 29 -5.14 -9.56 -13.31
N GLU A 30 -4.60 -8.44 -13.83
CA GLU A 30 -4.75 -8.10 -15.24
C GLU A 30 -3.83 -8.95 -16.15
N ARG A 31 -2.55 -9.04 -15.83
CA ARG A 31 -1.59 -9.74 -16.67
C ARG A 31 -1.63 -11.24 -16.54
N ARG A 32 -1.87 -11.75 -15.33
CA ARG A 32 -1.78 -13.19 -15.04
C ARG A 32 -3.13 -13.85 -14.74
N GLY A 33 -4.16 -13.09 -14.40
CA GLY A 33 -5.48 -13.60 -14.07
C GLY A 33 -5.50 -14.55 -12.87
N ARG A 34 -4.61 -14.32 -11.87
CA ARG A 34 -4.41 -15.21 -10.73
C ARG A 34 -5.24 -14.85 -9.51
N ALA A 35 -5.84 -13.67 -9.47
CA ALA A 35 -6.73 -13.29 -8.40
C ALA A 35 -8.02 -12.66 -8.95
N TYR A 36 -9.13 -12.90 -8.26
CA TYR A 36 -10.38 -12.19 -8.50
C TYR A 36 -10.32 -10.77 -7.97
N SER A 37 -9.76 -10.62 -6.78
CA SER A 37 -9.48 -9.32 -6.16
C SER A 37 -8.08 -9.33 -5.58
N ILE A 38 -7.40 -8.22 -5.69
CA ILE A 38 -6.17 -7.94 -4.97
C ILE A 38 -6.09 -6.45 -4.73
N ASP A 39 -5.84 -6.09 -3.50
CA ASP A 39 -5.69 -4.72 -3.06
C ASP A 39 -4.66 -4.60 -1.94
N SER A 40 -4.16 -3.40 -1.72
CA SER A 40 -3.40 -3.05 -0.53
C SER A 40 -4.08 -1.92 0.22
N PHE A 41 -3.94 -1.94 1.54
CA PHE A 41 -4.54 -0.95 2.42
C PHE A 41 -3.61 -0.60 3.57
N LEU A 42 -3.76 0.62 4.07
CA LEU A 42 -2.99 1.14 5.18
C LEU A 42 -3.90 1.35 6.39
N CYS A 43 -3.60 0.66 7.49
CA CYS A 43 -4.22 0.91 8.78
C CYS A 43 -3.25 1.72 9.64
N SER A 44 -3.68 2.93 10.02
CA SER A 44 -2.88 3.82 10.86
C SER A 44 -3.60 4.08 12.18
N TYR A 45 -2.90 3.83 13.27
CA TYR A 45 -3.31 4.17 14.62
C TYR A 45 -2.41 5.28 15.17
N ARG A 46 -2.67 5.74 16.37
CA ARG A 46 -1.90 6.83 16.96
C ARG A 46 -0.43 6.47 17.23
N ASP A 47 -0.18 5.25 17.63
CA ASP A 47 1.12 4.73 18.10
C ASP A 47 1.67 3.62 17.20
N THR A 48 0.87 3.04 16.33
CA THR A 48 1.24 1.92 15.46
C THR A 48 0.51 1.98 14.12
N GLY A 49 0.77 0.99 13.26
CA GLY A 49 0.06 0.81 12.00
C GLY A 49 0.61 -0.36 11.22
N TYR A 50 -0.10 -0.76 10.17
CA TYR A 50 0.38 -1.79 9.26
C TYR A 50 -0.10 -1.51 7.84
N LEU A 51 0.66 -2.00 6.88
CA LEU A 51 0.27 -2.11 5.49
C LEU A 51 -0.17 -3.54 5.25
N GLY A 52 -1.42 -3.72 4.83
CA GLY A 52 -1.99 -5.02 4.51
C GLY A 52 -2.14 -5.20 3.00
N ILE A 53 -2.02 -6.45 2.55
CA ILE A 53 -2.35 -6.87 1.19
C ILE A 53 -3.36 -7.99 1.31
N ALA A 54 -4.50 -7.86 0.66
CA ALA A 54 -5.54 -8.89 0.61
C ALA A 54 -5.72 -9.39 -0.83
N ALA A 55 -5.85 -10.70 -0.99
CA ALA A 55 -6.11 -11.30 -2.29
C ALA A 55 -7.12 -12.43 -2.20
N GLY A 56 -8.11 -12.41 -3.10
CA GLY A 56 -9.04 -13.52 -3.32
C GLY A 56 -8.63 -14.34 -4.54
N THR A 57 -8.20 -15.57 -4.32
CA THR A 57 -7.68 -16.43 -5.39
C THR A 57 -8.19 -17.87 -5.28
N ARG A 58 -7.95 -18.69 -6.31
CA ARG A 58 -8.22 -20.12 -6.26
C ARG A 58 -7.14 -20.85 -5.46
N PRO A 59 -7.48 -21.97 -4.78
CA PRO A 59 -6.51 -22.76 -4.03
C PRO A 59 -5.25 -23.13 -4.82
N SER A 60 -5.40 -23.49 -6.10
CA SER A 60 -4.28 -23.87 -6.98
C SER A 60 -3.31 -22.73 -7.32
N TRP A 61 -3.67 -21.49 -7.07
CA TRP A 61 -2.85 -20.30 -7.41
C TRP A 61 -2.31 -19.56 -6.20
N VAL A 62 -2.62 -20.01 -4.98
CA VAL A 62 -2.22 -19.34 -3.73
C VAL A 62 -0.71 -19.13 -3.67
N THR A 63 0.08 -20.17 -3.93
CA THR A 63 1.55 -20.10 -3.91
C THR A 63 2.06 -19.09 -4.93
N GLU A 64 1.60 -19.16 -6.18
CA GLU A 64 2.01 -18.23 -7.24
C GLU A 64 1.63 -16.77 -6.89
N VAL A 65 0.44 -16.54 -6.33
CA VAL A 65 0.03 -15.18 -5.90
C VAL A 65 0.94 -14.65 -4.81
N VAL A 66 1.27 -15.46 -3.81
CA VAL A 66 2.19 -15.06 -2.73
C VAL A 66 3.58 -14.74 -3.28
N GLU A 67 4.11 -15.59 -4.17
CA GLU A 67 5.41 -15.35 -4.82
C GLU A 67 5.43 -14.04 -5.61
N ILE A 68 4.37 -13.74 -6.37
CA ILE A 68 4.25 -12.49 -7.12
C ILE A 68 4.22 -11.29 -6.16
N VAL A 69 3.45 -11.37 -5.08
CA VAL A 69 3.39 -10.31 -4.07
C VAL A 69 4.78 -10.06 -3.49
N ILE A 70 5.48 -11.11 -3.05
CA ILE A 70 6.84 -11.01 -2.51
C ILE A 70 7.80 -10.38 -3.51
N ALA A 71 7.74 -10.80 -4.77
CA ALA A 71 8.58 -10.25 -5.84
C ALA A 71 8.31 -8.74 -6.06
N GLU A 72 7.05 -8.31 -6.03
CA GLU A 72 6.72 -6.89 -6.16
C GLU A 72 7.15 -6.06 -4.93
N LEU A 73 6.99 -6.58 -3.71
CA LEU A 73 7.50 -5.93 -2.50
C LEU A 73 9.02 -5.78 -2.53
N ARG A 74 9.73 -6.85 -2.93
CA ARG A 74 11.18 -6.80 -3.13
C ARG A 74 11.60 -5.78 -4.17
N ARG A 75 10.90 -5.73 -5.30
CA ARG A 75 11.18 -4.77 -6.37
C ARG A 75 11.03 -3.33 -5.88
N VAL A 76 9.97 -3.03 -5.13
CA VAL A 76 9.79 -1.70 -4.51
C VAL A 76 10.90 -1.39 -3.50
N ARG A 77 11.33 -2.39 -2.74
CA ARG A 77 12.40 -2.23 -1.75
C ARG A 77 13.75 -1.91 -2.40
N VAL A 78 14.05 -2.49 -3.56
CA VAL A 78 15.35 -2.34 -4.24
C VAL A 78 15.34 -1.17 -5.24
N GLU A 79 14.31 -1.06 -6.05
CA GLU A 79 14.23 -0.14 -7.18
C GLU A 79 13.30 1.06 -6.89
N GLY A 80 12.45 0.94 -5.87
CA GLY A 80 11.39 1.90 -5.61
C GLY A 80 10.23 1.81 -6.60
N VAL A 81 9.61 2.95 -6.85
CA VAL A 81 8.46 3.11 -7.73
C VAL A 81 8.89 3.95 -8.94
N PRO A 82 8.70 3.49 -10.19
CA PRO A 82 9.01 4.26 -11.38
C PRO A 82 8.32 5.63 -11.37
N ALA A 83 8.98 6.66 -11.91
CA ALA A 83 8.51 8.04 -11.87
C ALA A 83 7.08 8.22 -12.42
N VAL A 84 6.72 7.48 -13.47
CA VAL A 84 5.37 7.51 -14.06
C VAL A 84 4.32 6.94 -13.11
N GLU A 85 4.64 5.84 -12.43
CA GLU A 85 3.74 5.21 -11.45
C GLU A 85 3.61 6.10 -10.21
N LEU A 86 4.71 6.68 -9.74
CA LEU A 86 4.73 7.62 -8.62
C LEU A 86 3.87 8.86 -8.91
N ALA A 87 4.02 9.45 -10.08
CA ALA A 87 3.22 10.60 -10.51
C ALA A 87 1.72 10.23 -10.57
N ARG A 88 1.38 9.04 -11.07
CA ARG A 88 0.01 8.54 -11.12
C ARG A 88 -0.59 8.33 -9.72
N ALA A 89 0.17 7.72 -8.80
CA ALA A 89 -0.26 7.51 -7.41
C ALA A 89 -0.55 8.84 -6.71
N LYS A 90 0.36 9.81 -6.83
CA LYS A 90 0.17 11.17 -6.29
C LYS A 90 -1.03 11.88 -6.91
N GLY A 91 -1.20 11.78 -8.22
CA GLY A 91 -2.35 12.36 -8.94
C GLY A 91 -3.67 11.78 -8.47
N LYS A 92 -3.76 10.44 -8.31
CA LYS A 92 -4.94 9.76 -7.75
C LYS A 92 -5.24 10.26 -6.34
N LEU A 93 -4.27 10.29 -5.45
CA LEU A 93 -4.45 10.74 -4.06
C LEU A 93 -4.96 12.18 -3.99
N LYS A 94 -4.39 13.09 -4.80
CA LYS A 94 -4.86 14.47 -4.87
C LYS A 94 -6.28 14.56 -5.42
N GLY A 95 -6.62 13.77 -6.43
CA GLY A 95 -8.00 13.68 -6.95
C GLY A 95 -8.97 13.21 -5.88
N THR A 96 -8.66 12.13 -5.17
CA THR A 96 -9.48 11.61 -4.05
C THR A 96 -9.63 12.65 -2.94
N LEU A 97 -8.56 13.38 -2.62
CA LEU A 97 -8.58 14.45 -1.63
C LEU A 97 -9.56 15.58 -2.00
N LEU A 98 -9.59 15.98 -3.27
CA LEU A 98 -10.49 17.04 -3.77
C LEU A 98 -11.94 16.56 -3.81
N LEU A 99 -12.19 15.35 -4.32
CA LEU A 99 -13.53 14.74 -4.35
C LEU A 99 -14.08 14.55 -2.92
N GLY A 100 -13.22 14.19 -1.96
CA GLY A 100 -13.57 14.08 -0.54
C GLY A 100 -13.95 15.40 0.15
N LEU A 101 -13.95 16.53 -0.57
CA LEU A 101 -14.40 17.83 -0.06
C LEU A 101 -15.75 18.29 -0.66
N GLU A 102 -16.34 17.50 -1.53
CA GLU A 102 -17.57 17.91 -2.23
C GLU A 102 -18.81 17.82 -1.34
N THR A 103 -18.88 16.83 -0.44
CA THR A 103 -20.04 16.64 0.42
C THR A 103 -19.82 17.18 1.84
N SER A 104 -20.91 17.62 2.48
CA SER A 104 -20.87 18.12 3.86
C SER A 104 -20.41 17.05 4.86
N ASP A 105 -20.84 15.80 4.65
CA ASP A 105 -20.50 14.67 5.53
C ASP A 105 -19.00 14.38 5.49
N GLN A 106 -18.41 14.32 4.30
CA GLN A 106 -16.96 14.11 4.13
C GLN A 106 -16.14 15.28 4.70
N ARG A 107 -16.64 16.52 4.56
CA ARG A 107 -16.02 17.68 5.19
C ARG A 107 -16.06 17.60 6.70
N MET A 108 -17.21 17.24 7.27
CA MET A 108 -17.39 17.07 8.70
C MET A 108 -16.46 15.98 9.25
N GLU A 109 -16.45 14.80 8.65
CA GLU A 109 -15.57 13.70 9.03
C GLU A 109 -14.10 14.12 9.00
N ARG A 110 -13.68 14.80 7.94
CA ARG A 110 -12.30 15.30 7.82
C ARG A 110 -11.94 16.30 8.90
N LEU A 111 -12.84 17.25 9.22
CA LEU A 111 -12.61 18.22 10.29
C LEU A 111 -12.44 17.51 11.64
N ALA A 112 -13.30 16.53 11.91
CA ALA A 112 -13.21 15.74 13.14
C ALA A 112 -11.90 14.93 13.22
N LEU A 113 -11.54 14.22 12.13
CA LEU A 113 -10.31 13.43 12.07
C LEU A 113 -9.05 14.31 12.18
N ASN A 114 -9.04 15.47 11.53
CA ASN A 114 -7.92 16.41 11.66
C ASN A 114 -7.73 16.86 13.10
N GLU A 115 -8.82 17.20 13.80
CA GLU A 115 -8.74 17.61 15.20
C GLU A 115 -8.28 16.45 16.09
N MET A 116 -8.83 15.24 15.90
CA MET A 116 -8.49 14.07 16.70
C MET A 116 -7.04 13.61 16.54
N TYR A 117 -6.49 13.66 15.31
CA TYR A 117 -5.17 13.13 15.02
C TYR A 117 -4.07 14.18 15.07
N PHE A 118 -4.36 15.42 14.67
CA PHE A 118 -3.36 16.46 14.54
C PHE A 118 -3.53 17.60 15.55
N GLY A 119 -4.68 17.70 16.24
CA GLY A 119 -5.01 18.83 17.11
C GLY A 119 -5.11 20.16 16.35
N ARG A 120 -5.25 20.12 15.02
CA ARG A 120 -5.39 21.28 14.14
C ARG A 120 -6.06 20.93 12.84
N GLN A 121 -6.58 21.92 12.17
CA GLN A 121 -7.10 21.74 10.81
C GLN A 121 -5.96 21.75 9.79
N VAL A 122 -5.95 20.76 8.90
CA VAL A 122 -4.97 20.61 7.83
C VAL A 122 -5.66 20.91 6.48
N ALA A 123 -5.20 21.97 5.81
CA ALA A 123 -5.76 22.36 4.51
C ALA A 123 -5.48 21.29 3.44
N ALA A 124 -6.40 21.17 2.48
CA ALA A 124 -6.21 20.24 1.37
C ALA A 124 -4.96 20.59 0.53
N SER A 125 -4.69 21.87 0.35
CA SER A 125 -3.49 22.37 -0.34
C SER A 125 -2.21 21.98 0.37
N GLU A 126 -2.19 22.01 1.70
CA GLU A 126 -1.06 21.57 2.51
C GLU A 126 -0.80 20.08 2.29
N LEU A 127 -1.85 19.24 2.36
CA LEU A 127 -1.70 17.81 2.10
C LEU A 127 -1.27 17.51 0.67
N ALA A 128 -1.81 18.22 -0.32
CA ALA A 128 -1.41 18.06 -1.71
C ALA A 128 0.09 18.38 -1.90
N THR A 129 0.58 19.44 -1.26
CA THR A 129 2.00 19.81 -1.27
C THR A 129 2.87 18.73 -0.61
N ARG A 130 2.44 18.20 0.53
CA ARG A 130 3.15 17.10 1.23
C ARG A 130 3.22 15.84 0.37
N LEU A 131 2.12 15.44 -0.28
CA LEU A 131 2.11 14.30 -1.20
C LEU A 131 3.03 14.52 -2.41
N ASP A 132 3.05 15.73 -2.96
CA ASP A 132 3.95 16.06 -4.08
C ASP A 132 5.43 16.03 -3.67
N ALA A 133 5.75 16.35 -2.43
CA ALA A 133 7.11 16.34 -1.90
C ALA A 133 7.69 14.93 -1.70
N VAL A 134 6.85 13.89 -1.57
CA VAL A 134 7.32 12.50 -1.37
C VAL A 134 8.24 12.08 -2.53
N THR A 135 9.42 11.61 -2.20
CA THR A 135 10.43 11.15 -3.15
C THR A 135 10.48 9.63 -3.28
N ASN A 136 11.10 9.12 -4.36
CA ASN A 136 11.32 7.69 -4.51
C ASN A 136 12.30 7.15 -3.45
N ASP A 137 13.29 7.91 -3.07
CA ASP A 137 14.26 7.50 -2.04
C ASP A 137 13.60 7.31 -0.67
N GLU A 138 12.64 8.15 -0.33
CA GLU A 138 11.83 7.98 0.90
C GLU A 138 10.96 6.72 0.83
N ILE A 139 10.41 6.40 -0.34
CA ILE A 139 9.65 5.16 -0.55
C ILE A 139 10.57 3.95 -0.38
N VAL A 140 11.76 3.94 -0.98
CA VAL A 140 12.75 2.86 -0.82
C VAL A 140 13.17 2.71 0.63
N ALA A 141 13.46 3.80 1.32
CA ALA A 141 13.83 3.78 2.73
C ALA A 141 12.72 3.17 3.61
N LEU A 142 11.46 3.58 3.39
CA LEU A 142 10.32 3.02 4.09
C LEU A 142 10.11 1.54 3.76
N ALA A 143 10.13 1.17 2.48
CA ALA A 143 9.96 -0.21 2.01
C ALA A 143 11.07 -1.14 2.57
N THR A 144 12.30 -0.67 2.63
CA THR A 144 13.44 -1.42 3.20
C THR A 144 13.22 -1.74 4.66
N ARG A 145 12.60 -0.85 5.42
CA ARG A 145 12.28 -1.03 6.82
C ARG A 145 11.04 -1.92 7.04
N LEU A 146 10.00 -1.76 6.21
CA LEU A 146 8.74 -2.49 6.38
C LEU A 146 8.78 -3.91 5.80
N PHE A 147 9.39 -4.10 4.65
CA PHE A 147 9.37 -5.38 3.94
C PHE A 147 10.58 -6.24 4.32
N THR A 148 10.58 -6.72 5.56
CA THR A 148 11.57 -7.67 6.08
C THR A 148 10.87 -8.93 6.55
N PRO A 149 11.53 -10.09 6.55
CA PRO A 149 10.95 -11.34 7.01
C PRO A 149 10.34 -11.23 8.41
N ASP A 150 11.02 -10.54 9.33
CA ASP A 150 10.60 -10.39 10.73
C ASP A 150 9.40 -9.46 10.91
N SER A 151 9.14 -8.58 9.94
CA SER A 151 8.02 -7.61 9.98
C SER A 151 6.78 -8.10 9.24
N CYS A 152 6.88 -9.20 8.49
CA CYS A 152 5.81 -9.71 7.65
C CYS A 152 5.10 -10.89 8.28
N SER A 153 3.79 -10.97 8.04
CA SER A 153 2.97 -12.11 8.44
C SER A 153 2.05 -12.50 7.28
N LEU A 154 1.83 -13.77 7.08
CA LEU A 154 0.93 -14.31 6.07
C LEU A 154 -0.20 -15.08 6.74
N VAL A 155 -1.43 -14.75 6.38
CA VAL A 155 -2.63 -15.48 6.81
C VAL A 155 -3.32 -16.05 5.57
N LEU A 156 -3.54 -17.35 5.57
CA LEU A 156 -4.23 -18.06 4.52
C LEU A 156 -5.53 -18.63 5.07
N LEU A 157 -6.66 -18.28 4.43
CA LEU A 157 -7.99 -18.77 4.83
C LEU A 157 -8.65 -19.49 3.65
N GLY A 158 -9.04 -20.73 3.87
CA GLY A 158 -9.75 -21.57 2.87
C GLY A 158 -9.11 -22.94 2.68
N ASN A 159 -9.41 -23.58 1.57
CA ASN A 159 -8.81 -24.86 1.19
C ASN A 159 -7.42 -24.65 0.61
N VAL A 160 -6.45 -24.40 1.49
CA VAL A 160 -5.07 -24.13 1.09
C VAL A 160 -4.31 -25.44 0.93
N PRO A 161 -3.51 -25.62 -0.15
CA PRO A 161 -2.65 -26.79 -0.28
C PRO A 161 -1.70 -26.90 0.91
N GLY A 162 -1.70 -28.04 1.59
CA GLY A 162 -0.98 -28.24 2.85
C GLY A 162 0.55 -28.32 2.74
N ARG A 163 1.12 -28.05 1.56
CA ARG A 163 2.58 -28.00 1.31
C ARG A 163 2.87 -26.97 0.23
N GLY A 164 3.78 -26.03 0.49
CA GLY A 164 4.31 -25.12 -0.51
C GLY A 164 4.48 -23.66 -0.09
N ILE A 165 3.92 -23.25 1.04
CA ILE A 165 4.16 -21.95 1.62
C ILE A 165 4.57 -22.19 3.06
N ASP A 166 5.85 -22.06 3.33
CA ASP A 166 6.45 -22.18 4.64
C ASP A 166 6.94 -20.81 5.14
N ASP A 167 7.46 -20.76 6.36
CA ASP A 167 7.98 -19.52 6.95
C ASP A 167 9.16 -18.93 6.17
N GLY A 168 9.79 -19.71 5.29
CA GLY A 168 10.87 -19.27 4.40
C GLY A 168 10.42 -18.42 3.23
N VAL A 169 9.11 -18.30 2.95
CA VAL A 169 8.58 -17.53 1.82
C VAL A 169 9.05 -16.08 1.84
N PHE A 170 9.17 -15.48 3.03
CA PHE A 170 9.65 -14.11 3.20
C PHE A 170 11.15 -13.93 2.98
N GLY A 171 11.93 -15.01 2.91
CA GLY A 171 13.34 -14.96 2.51
C GLY A 171 13.55 -14.31 1.14
N GLY A 172 12.57 -14.44 0.24
CA GLY A 172 12.55 -13.79 -1.06
C GLY A 172 12.53 -12.25 -1.02
N LEU A 173 12.23 -11.63 0.13
CA LEU A 173 12.32 -10.18 0.32
C LEU A 173 13.77 -9.69 0.42
N LEU A 174 14.70 -10.55 0.82
CA LEU A 174 16.11 -10.21 1.05
C LEU A 174 17.02 -10.59 -0.13
N SER A 175 16.60 -11.53 -0.95
CA SER A 175 17.35 -12.01 -2.13
C SER A 175 17.17 -11.09 -3.32
#